data_022b2da864b6379d3d45162e7e475ba8
#
_entry.id   022b2da864b6379d3d45162e7e475ba8
#
_cell.length_a   1.000
_cell.length_b   1.000
_cell.length_c   1.000
_cell.angle_alpha   90.00
_cell.angle_beta   90.00
_cell.angle_gamma   90.00
#
_symmetry.space_group_name_H-M   'P 1'
#
loop_
_entity.id
_entity.type
_entity.pdbx_description
1 polymer ?
#
loop_
_entity_poly.entity_id
_entity_poly.type
_entity_poly.pdbx_seq_one_letter_code
_entity_poly.pdbx_strand_id
1 'polypeptide(L)'
;MTTQRRSSVTDRLAGKVAIVTGAGSSGHGIGNGKAASILFAREGAKVLLVDRELERAEETLRLIAEEGGTASAMAADVTSAADCEAMVRTAVERYGRLDILHNNVGISTRADVTEVTEEQWDHIMAVNVKSIVLASRYAIPEMKKGGGGSIITLSSIAGLRANSSTPYTTSKAAVVGLTQSMAGDHGRDGIRVNCIAPGLVYTPMVAPRMDDDLRQVRREAGVLGTEGTAWDIGWAAVYLASDEARWVTGVVLPVDAGLLVTTPVTYNRLGQQQHGGPGVR
;
A
#
# COMPACT_ATOMS: atom_id res chain seq x y z
N MET A 1 11.35 -12.53 21.04
CA MET A 1 10.37 -11.46 21.39
C MET A 1 11.16 -10.19 21.68
N THR A 2 11.33 -9.32 20.70
CA THR A 2 12.03 -8.04 20.90
C THR A 2 10.94 -6.99 21.10
N THR A 3 10.75 -6.59 22.34
CA THR A 3 9.90 -5.46 22.74
C THR A 3 10.48 -4.20 22.11
N GLN A 4 9.93 -3.78 20.98
CA GLN A 4 10.26 -2.49 20.40
C GLN A 4 9.73 -1.42 21.36
N ARG A 5 10.63 -0.66 21.97
CA ARG A 5 10.33 0.45 22.88
C ARG A 5 9.31 1.37 22.22
N ARG A 6 8.30 1.79 22.98
CA ARG A 6 7.42 2.91 22.61
C ARG A 6 8.30 4.08 22.20
N SER A 7 8.44 4.34 20.90
CA SER A 7 8.93 5.63 20.43
C SER A 7 7.86 6.67 20.77
N SER A 8 8.29 7.83 21.22
CA SER A 8 7.42 8.98 21.41
C SER A 8 6.49 9.12 20.21
N VAL A 9 5.16 9.18 20.44
CA VAL A 9 4.17 9.53 19.43
C VAL A 9 4.66 10.83 18.80
N THR A 10 4.96 10.80 17.50
CA THR A 10 5.51 11.98 16.81
C THR A 10 4.42 12.88 16.27
N ASP A 11 3.14 12.47 16.38
CA ASP A 11 1.93 13.22 16.00
C ASP A 11 1.95 13.74 14.53
N ARG A 12 2.66 13.05 13.64
CA ARG A 12 2.82 13.47 12.22
C ARG A 12 1.50 13.56 11.48
N LEU A 13 0.47 12.83 11.94
CA LEU A 13 -0.88 12.79 11.39
C LEU A 13 -1.93 13.28 12.40
N ALA A 14 -1.52 14.02 13.43
CA ALA A 14 -2.42 14.54 14.46
C ALA A 14 -3.57 15.33 13.84
N GLY A 15 -4.81 15.01 14.25
CA GLY A 15 -6.03 15.68 13.77
C GLY A 15 -6.47 15.29 12.36
N LYS A 16 -5.72 14.45 11.64
CA LYS A 16 -6.11 13.95 10.31
C LYS A 16 -7.05 12.75 10.42
N VAL A 17 -7.90 12.61 9.41
CA VAL A 17 -8.81 11.46 9.25
C VAL A 17 -8.38 10.67 8.02
N ALA A 18 -8.19 9.38 8.21
CA ALA A 18 -7.76 8.46 7.17
C ALA A 18 -8.79 7.36 6.87
N ILE A 19 -8.96 7.04 5.60
CA ILE A 19 -9.56 5.77 5.16
C ILE A 19 -8.44 4.87 4.65
N VAL A 20 -8.37 3.64 5.14
CA VAL A 20 -7.46 2.61 4.63
C VAL A 20 -8.30 1.45 4.11
N THR A 21 -8.19 1.15 2.80
CA THR A 21 -8.85 0.00 2.19
C THR A 21 -7.96 -1.25 2.25
N GLY A 22 -8.54 -2.42 2.47
CA GLY A 22 -7.78 -3.64 2.75
C GLY A 22 -7.01 -3.52 4.07
N ALA A 23 -7.66 -2.96 5.10
CA ALA A 23 -7.07 -2.69 6.40
C ALA A 23 -6.85 -3.93 7.25
N GLY A 24 -7.41 -5.08 6.85
CA GLY A 24 -7.15 -6.38 7.46
C GLY A 24 -5.96 -7.12 6.82
N SER A 25 -5.89 -8.42 7.04
CA SER A 25 -4.90 -9.32 6.43
C SER A 25 -5.59 -10.57 5.91
N SER A 26 -5.16 -11.09 4.77
CA SER A 26 -5.70 -12.32 4.16
C SER A 26 -5.31 -13.61 4.90
N GLY A 27 -4.56 -13.51 6.00
CA GLY A 27 -4.09 -14.61 6.84
C GLY A 27 -3.45 -14.09 8.12
N HIS A 28 -2.90 -14.99 8.94
CA HIS A 28 -2.22 -14.59 10.18
C HIS A 28 -1.02 -13.67 9.91
N GLY A 29 -0.93 -12.57 10.64
CA GLY A 29 0.18 -11.62 10.58
C GLY A 29 -0.24 -10.23 10.08
N ILE A 30 0.76 -9.46 9.67
CA ILE A 30 0.60 -8.05 9.31
C ILE A 30 0.71 -7.89 7.80
N GLY A 31 -0.39 -7.49 7.15
CA GLY A 31 -0.41 -7.04 5.76
C GLY A 31 -0.13 -5.53 5.64
N ASN A 32 0.13 -5.05 4.42
CA ASN A 32 0.50 -3.64 4.20
C ASN A 32 -0.58 -2.67 4.70
N GLY A 33 -1.87 -2.94 4.43
CA GLY A 33 -2.96 -2.10 4.89
C GLY A 33 -3.12 -2.11 6.42
N LYS A 34 -2.96 -3.28 7.05
CA LYS A 34 -2.96 -3.41 8.51
C LYS A 34 -1.81 -2.59 9.13
N ALA A 35 -0.58 -2.71 8.61
CA ALA A 35 0.57 -1.94 9.08
C ALA A 35 0.37 -0.43 8.91
N ALA A 36 -0.09 0.02 7.74
CA ALA A 36 -0.39 1.42 7.49
C ALA A 36 -1.45 1.97 8.46
N SER A 37 -2.52 1.21 8.69
CA SER A 37 -3.59 1.58 9.61
C SER A 37 -3.09 1.77 11.05
N ILE A 38 -2.30 0.81 11.55
CA ILE A 38 -1.73 0.88 12.91
C ILE A 38 -0.78 2.08 13.02
N LEU A 39 0.09 2.28 12.02
CA LEU A 39 1.02 3.41 12.02
C LEU A 39 0.29 4.76 11.90
N PHE A 40 -0.74 4.87 11.09
CA PHE A 40 -1.54 6.09 11.00
C PHE A 40 -2.16 6.46 12.35
N ALA A 41 -2.72 5.47 13.06
CA ALA A 41 -3.28 5.68 14.39
C ALA A 41 -2.19 6.04 15.43
N ARG A 42 -1.02 5.40 15.38
CA ARG A 42 0.14 5.74 16.24
C ARG A 42 0.63 7.17 16.02
N GLU A 43 0.52 7.67 14.79
CA GLU A 43 0.90 9.04 14.41
C GLU A 43 -0.26 10.04 14.60
N GLY A 44 -1.32 9.68 15.32
CA GLY A 44 -2.39 10.58 15.77
C GLY A 44 -3.58 10.73 14.81
N ALA A 45 -3.64 9.96 13.72
CA ALA A 45 -4.81 9.97 12.84
C ALA A 45 -5.98 9.19 13.44
N LYS A 46 -7.22 9.61 13.09
CA LYS A 46 -8.42 8.78 13.24
C LYS A 46 -8.61 7.95 11.99
N VAL A 47 -8.75 6.63 12.12
CA VAL A 47 -8.69 5.72 10.96
C VAL A 47 -10.00 4.97 10.77
N LEU A 48 -10.62 5.09 9.59
CA LEU A 48 -11.65 4.17 9.14
C LEU A 48 -10.98 2.98 8.43
N LEU A 49 -11.11 1.81 9.06
CA LEU A 49 -10.58 0.53 8.59
C LEU A 49 -11.61 -0.13 7.70
N VAL A 50 -11.30 -0.25 6.41
CA VAL A 50 -12.22 -0.83 5.42
C VAL A 50 -11.65 -2.16 4.92
N ASP A 51 -12.41 -3.22 5.04
CA ASP A 51 -12.11 -4.52 4.44
C ASP A 51 -13.40 -5.15 3.92
N ARG A 52 -13.31 -6.07 2.97
CA ARG A 52 -14.48 -6.81 2.50
C ARG A 52 -15.03 -7.75 3.58
N GLU A 53 -14.12 -8.28 4.40
CA GLU A 53 -14.45 -9.12 5.55
C GLU A 53 -14.28 -8.30 6.83
N LEU A 54 -15.40 -7.96 7.46
CA LEU A 54 -15.45 -7.09 8.64
C LEU A 54 -14.52 -7.57 9.76
N GLU A 55 -14.50 -8.87 10.02
CA GLU A 55 -13.69 -9.49 11.08
C GLU A 55 -12.21 -9.20 10.94
N ARG A 56 -11.72 -9.09 9.69
CA ARG A 56 -10.32 -8.73 9.42
C ARG A 56 -10.01 -7.27 9.78
N ALA A 57 -10.94 -6.36 9.51
CA ALA A 57 -10.83 -4.96 9.92
C ALA A 57 -10.94 -4.81 11.45
N GLU A 58 -11.81 -5.58 12.09
CA GLU A 58 -11.98 -5.60 13.55
C GLU A 58 -10.74 -6.14 14.28
N GLU A 59 -10.02 -7.10 13.71
CA GLU A 59 -8.74 -7.53 14.27
C GLU A 59 -7.73 -6.37 14.31
N THR A 60 -7.67 -5.56 13.25
CA THR A 60 -6.81 -4.36 13.19
C THR A 60 -7.30 -3.30 14.17
N LEU A 61 -8.62 -3.12 14.28
CA LEU A 61 -9.23 -2.21 15.25
C LEU A 61 -8.82 -2.54 16.69
N ARG A 62 -8.85 -3.83 17.06
CA ARG A 62 -8.41 -4.26 18.41
C ARG A 62 -6.96 -3.89 18.69
N LEU A 63 -6.06 -4.14 17.74
CA LEU A 63 -4.65 -3.78 17.89
C LEU A 63 -4.44 -2.27 18.06
N ILE A 64 -5.18 -1.46 17.32
CA ILE A 64 -5.13 0.01 17.46
C ILE A 64 -5.69 0.46 18.81
N ALA A 65 -6.80 -0.13 19.25
CA ALA A 65 -7.42 0.20 20.54
C ALA A 65 -6.55 -0.18 21.75
N GLU A 66 -5.85 -1.33 21.68
CA GLU A 66 -4.88 -1.76 22.70
C GLU A 66 -3.72 -0.76 22.87
N GLU A 67 -3.38 -0.02 21.81
CA GLU A 67 -2.35 1.02 21.83
C GLU A 67 -2.92 2.42 22.17
N GLY A 68 -4.23 2.54 22.38
CA GLY A 68 -4.91 3.81 22.70
C GLY A 68 -5.18 4.70 21.47
N GLY A 69 -5.05 4.16 20.26
CA GLY A 69 -5.37 4.86 19.02
C GLY A 69 -6.87 4.97 18.76
N THR A 70 -7.26 5.81 17.82
CA THR A 70 -8.67 6.02 17.43
C THR A 70 -8.93 5.42 16.05
N ALA A 71 -9.78 4.41 15.98
CA ALA A 71 -10.20 3.81 14.73
C ALA A 71 -11.65 3.31 14.78
N SER A 72 -12.21 2.98 13.62
CA SER A 72 -13.45 2.21 13.50
C SER A 72 -13.40 1.31 12.28
N ALA A 73 -14.13 0.21 12.29
CA ALA A 73 -14.17 -0.76 11.20
C ALA A 73 -15.47 -0.64 10.38
N MET A 74 -15.38 -1.04 9.11
CA MET A 74 -16.50 -1.11 8.18
C MET A 74 -16.25 -2.19 7.12
N ALA A 75 -17.28 -3.00 6.83
CA ALA A 75 -17.27 -3.89 5.68
C ALA A 75 -17.61 -3.10 4.41
N ALA A 76 -16.81 -3.23 3.34
CA ALA A 76 -17.14 -2.68 2.04
C ALA A 76 -16.38 -3.40 0.91
N ASP A 77 -17.03 -3.57 -0.22
CA ASP A 77 -16.41 -4.01 -1.47
C ASP A 77 -15.99 -2.78 -2.28
N VAL A 78 -14.68 -2.55 -2.40
CA VAL A 78 -14.13 -1.41 -3.14
C VAL A 78 -14.43 -1.44 -4.65
N THR A 79 -14.96 -2.54 -5.18
CA THR A 79 -15.43 -2.63 -6.57
C THR A 79 -16.86 -2.11 -6.75
N SER A 80 -17.58 -1.88 -5.63
CA SER A 80 -18.93 -1.30 -5.58
C SER A 80 -18.87 0.21 -5.40
N ALA A 81 -19.49 0.95 -6.31
CA ALA A 81 -19.57 2.41 -6.21
C ALA A 81 -20.36 2.86 -4.96
N ALA A 82 -21.44 2.13 -4.63
CA ALA A 82 -22.25 2.43 -3.44
C ALA A 82 -21.47 2.24 -2.14
N ASP A 83 -20.63 1.19 -2.06
CA ASP A 83 -19.80 0.95 -0.89
C ASP A 83 -18.69 1.98 -0.77
N CYS A 84 -18.09 2.40 -1.90
CA CYS A 84 -17.10 3.47 -1.93
C CYS A 84 -17.69 4.82 -1.46
N GLU A 85 -18.93 5.12 -1.86
CA GLU A 85 -19.66 6.29 -1.36
C GLU A 85 -19.94 6.18 0.14
N ALA A 86 -20.41 5.01 0.57
CA ALA A 86 -20.74 4.75 1.98
C ALA A 86 -19.52 4.86 2.89
N MET A 87 -18.34 4.34 2.49
CA MET A 87 -17.15 4.45 3.33
C MET A 87 -16.69 5.91 3.51
N VAL A 88 -16.76 6.73 2.45
CA VAL A 88 -16.40 8.15 2.54
C VAL A 88 -17.40 8.89 3.42
N ARG A 89 -18.69 8.69 3.22
CA ARG A 89 -19.73 9.26 4.08
C ARG A 89 -19.54 8.86 5.54
N THR A 90 -19.28 7.59 5.82
CA THR A 90 -19.05 7.07 7.18
C THR A 90 -17.84 7.74 7.85
N ALA A 91 -16.74 7.96 7.12
CA ALA A 91 -15.58 8.67 7.67
C ALA A 91 -15.93 10.11 8.06
N VAL A 92 -16.66 10.81 7.19
CA VAL A 92 -17.08 12.19 7.44
C VAL A 92 -18.10 12.28 8.60
N GLU A 93 -19.08 11.38 8.65
CA GLU A 93 -20.07 11.32 9.73
C GLU A 93 -19.43 11.02 11.10
N ARG A 94 -18.46 10.09 11.15
CA ARG A 94 -17.81 9.70 12.42
C ARG A 94 -16.74 10.68 12.89
N TYR A 95 -16.01 11.30 11.96
CA TYR A 95 -14.80 12.06 12.29
C TYR A 95 -14.80 13.51 11.81
N GLY A 96 -15.82 13.93 11.03
CA GLY A 96 -16.05 15.32 10.64
C GLY A 96 -15.33 15.77 9.37
N ARG A 97 -14.37 14.98 8.83
CA ARG A 97 -13.57 15.32 7.65
C ARG A 97 -12.94 14.08 7.01
N LEU A 98 -12.29 14.27 5.87
CA LEU A 98 -11.41 13.28 5.24
C LEU A 98 -10.13 13.95 4.73
N ASP A 99 -8.96 13.47 5.17
CA ASP A 99 -7.65 14.02 4.82
C ASP A 99 -6.79 13.03 4.03
N ILE A 100 -6.95 11.73 4.31
CA ILE A 100 -6.08 10.69 3.77
C ILE A 100 -6.94 9.56 3.21
N LEU A 101 -6.68 9.18 1.95
CA LEU A 101 -7.22 7.95 1.34
C LEU A 101 -6.07 7.03 0.95
N HIS A 102 -5.92 5.91 1.65
CA HIS A 102 -4.93 4.89 1.31
C HIS A 102 -5.58 3.72 0.57
N ASN A 103 -5.46 3.71 -0.75
CA ASN A 103 -5.93 2.66 -1.64
C ASN A 103 -4.93 1.50 -1.66
N ASN A 104 -5.10 0.55 -0.73
CA ASN A 104 -4.18 -0.56 -0.56
C ASN A 104 -4.70 -1.90 -1.12
N VAL A 105 -6.00 -2.03 -1.38
CA VAL A 105 -6.55 -3.29 -1.91
C VAL A 105 -5.89 -3.68 -3.22
N GLY A 106 -5.56 -4.96 -3.34
CA GLY A 106 -5.05 -5.53 -4.58
C GLY A 106 -5.04 -7.05 -4.53
N ILE A 107 -5.24 -7.65 -5.70
CA ILE A 107 -5.15 -9.09 -5.93
C ILE A 107 -4.11 -9.40 -6.98
N SER A 108 -3.63 -10.63 -6.99
CA SER A 108 -2.67 -11.12 -7.97
C SER A 108 -3.15 -12.44 -8.55
N THR A 109 -2.95 -12.62 -9.86
CA THR A 109 -3.07 -13.91 -10.52
C THR A 109 -1.81 -14.20 -11.31
N ARG A 110 -1.52 -15.46 -11.58
CA ARG A 110 -0.42 -15.87 -12.45
C ARG A 110 -1.03 -16.38 -13.73
N ALA A 111 -0.87 -15.63 -14.79
CA ALA A 111 -1.27 -16.00 -16.14
C ALA A 111 -0.46 -15.17 -17.12
N ASP A 112 -0.02 -15.75 -18.21
CA ASP A 112 0.49 -15.00 -19.35
C ASP A 112 -0.68 -14.51 -20.24
N VAL A 113 -0.37 -13.87 -21.37
CA VAL A 113 -1.39 -13.29 -22.26
C VAL A 113 -2.23 -14.37 -22.96
N THR A 114 -1.72 -15.60 -23.08
CA THR A 114 -2.42 -16.71 -23.74
C THR A 114 -3.27 -17.54 -22.77
N GLU A 115 -3.02 -17.41 -21.47
CA GLU A 115 -3.66 -18.16 -20.39
C GLU A 115 -4.74 -17.37 -19.65
N VAL A 116 -4.63 -16.04 -19.65
CA VAL A 116 -5.59 -15.18 -18.90
C VAL A 116 -6.97 -15.23 -19.54
N THR A 117 -8.01 -15.54 -18.74
CA THR A 117 -9.40 -15.45 -19.22
C THR A 117 -9.91 -14.01 -19.13
N GLU A 118 -10.99 -13.71 -19.87
CA GLU A 118 -11.65 -12.40 -19.84
C GLU A 118 -12.12 -12.07 -18.40
N GLU A 119 -12.71 -13.03 -17.70
CA GLU A 119 -13.22 -12.85 -16.34
C GLU A 119 -12.07 -12.57 -15.34
N GLN A 120 -10.94 -13.24 -15.51
CA GLN A 120 -9.75 -12.99 -14.67
C GLN A 120 -9.19 -11.60 -14.93
N TRP A 121 -9.12 -11.20 -16.20
CA TRP A 121 -8.69 -9.86 -16.61
C TRP A 121 -9.60 -8.77 -16.01
N ASP A 122 -10.89 -8.90 -16.22
CA ASP A 122 -11.87 -7.93 -15.75
C ASP A 122 -11.88 -7.84 -14.23
N HIS A 123 -11.79 -8.97 -13.55
CA HIS A 123 -11.75 -9.01 -12.09
C HIS A 123 -10.51 -8.30 -11.53
N ILE A 124 -9.31 -8.56 -12.08
CA ILE A 124 -8.09 -7.92 -11.60
C ILE A 124 -8.08 -6.42 -11.88
N MET A 125 -8.61 -6.00 -13.04
CA MET A 125 -8.74 -4.58 -13.37
C MET A 125 -9.79 -3.89 -12.49
N ALA A 126 -10.90 -4.55 -12.19
CA ALA A 126 -11.91 -4.03 -11.27
C ALA A 126 -11.35 -3.82 -9.87
N VAL A 127 -10.63 -4.81 -9.33
CA VAL A 127 -10.09 -4.75 -7.96
C VAL A 127 -8.88 -3.83 -7.85
N ASN A 128 -7.92 -3.91 -8.79
CA ASN A 128 -6.64 -3.20 -8.65
C ASN A 128 -6.67 -1.75 -9.19
N VAL A 129 -7.58 -1.44 -10.12
CA VAL A 129 -7.58 -0.15 -10.82
C VAL A 129 -8.90 0.60 -10.62
N LYS A 130 -10.04 -0.01 -11.03
CA LYS A 130 -11.35 0.64 -10.94
C LYS A 130 -11.71 1.02 -9.49
N SER A 131 -11.34 0.20 -8.51
CA SER A 131 -11.57 0.49 -7.09
C SER A 131 -10.97 1.83 -6.66
N ILE A 132 -9.75 2.14 -7.13
CA ILE A 132 -9.07 3.42 -6.85
C ILE A 132 -9.85 4.59 -7.43
N VAL A 133 -10.36 4.44 -8.65
CA VAL A 133 -11.20 5.46 -9.31
C VAL A 133 -12.47 5.69 -8.51
N LEU A 134 -13.16 4.62 -8.11
CA LEU A 134 -14.41 4.72 -7.36
C LEU A 134 -14.21 5.36 -5.98
N ALA A 135 -13.21 4.90 -5.22
CA ALA A 135 -12.90 5.47 -3.91
C ALA A 135 -12.50 6.96 -4.01
N SER A 136 -11.64 7.29 -4.97
CA SER A 136 -11.16 8.68 -5.16
C SER A 136 -12.28 9.60 -5.64
N ARG A 137 -13.21 9.11 -6.47
CA ARG A 137 -14.37 9.87 -6.95
C ARG A 137 -15.18 10.48 -5.80
N TYR A 138 -15.38 9.74 -4.73
CA TYR A 138 -16.16 10.20 -3.57
C TYR A 138 -15.27 10.91 -2.53
N ALA A 139 -14.00 10.54 -2.40
CA ALA A 139 -13.09 11.15 -1.43
C ALA A 139 -12.66 12.57 -1.82
N ILE A 140 -12.38 12.81 -3.11
CA ILE A 140 -11.88 14.10 -3.61
C ILE A 140 -12.82 15.27 -3.26
N PRO A 141 -14.15 15.20 -3.47
CA PRO A 141 -15.05 16.28 -3.06
C PRO A 141 -14.99 16.62 -1.56
N GLU A 142 -14.87 15.60 -0.70
CA GLU A 142 -14.76 15.81 0.75
C GLU A 142 -13.41 16.40 1.16
N MET A 143 -12.31 15.93 0.52
CA MET A 143 -10.99 16.51 0.71
C MET A 143 -10.94 18.00 0.30
N LYS A 144 -11.57 18.35 -0.83
CA LYS A 144 -11.68 19.74 -1.29
C LYS A 144 -12.38 20.63 -0.24
N LYS A 145 -13.46 20.16 0.37
CA LYS A 145 -14.15 20.88 1.46
C LYS A 145 -13.24 21.07 2.67
N GLY A 146 -12.36 20.11 2.94
CA GLY A 146 -11.37 20.16 4.03
C GLY A 146 -10.14 21.02 3.74
N GLY A 147 -10.01 21.58 2.51
CA GLY A 147 -8.86 22.39 2.09
C GLY A 147 -7.70 21.60 1.49
N GLY A 148 -7.91 20.33 1.15
CA GLY A 148 -6.92 19.45 0.51
C GLY A 148 -6.84 18.08 1.14
N GLY A 149 -5.86 17.27 0.70
CA GLY A 149 -5.68 15.92 1.21
C GLY A 149 -4.51 15.17 0.60
N SER A 150 -4.35 13.91 0.99
CA SER A 150 -3.36 12.99 0.46
C SER A 150 -4.01 11.68 0.02
N ILE A 151 -3.89 11.35 -1.26
CA ILE A 151 -4.29 10.04 -1.79
C ILE A 151 -3.03 9.23 -2.02
N ILE A 152 -2.99 8.02 -1.46
CA ILE A 152 -1.88 7.09 -1.60
C ILE A 152 -2.41 5.84 -2.30
N THR A 153 -1.81 5.48 -3.42
CA THR A 153 -2.13 4.28 -4.18
C THR A 153 -1.04 3.23 -4.00
N LEU A 154 -1.41 1.96 -4.03
CA LEU A 154 -0.45 0.87 -3.93
C LEU A 154 -0.30 0.14 -5.28
N SER A 155 0.81 0.43 -5.98
CA SER A 155 1.25 -0.32 -7.15
C SER A 155 2.08 -1.55 -6.71
N SER A 156 3.15 -1.81 -7.40
CA SER A 156 4.19 -2.82 -7.16
C SER A 156 5.38 -2.50 -8.04
N ILE A 157 6.56 -3.02 -7.73
CA ILE A 157 7.66 -3.06 -8.70
C ILE A 157 7.25 -3.79 -9.99
N ALA A 158 6.27 -4.69 -9.93
CA ALA A 158 5.69 -5.33 -11.10
C ALA A 158 5.03 -4.35 -12.10
N GLY A 159 4.59 -3.19 -11.64
CA GLY A 159 4.08 -2.12 -12.51
C GLY A 159 5.18 -1.31 -13.19
N LEU A 160 6.43 -1.46 -12.76
CA LEU A 160 7.60 -0.76 -13.27
C LEU A 160 8.56 -1.67 -14.06
N ARG A 161 8.45 -2.97 -13.86
CA ARG A 161 9.27 -4.00 -14.51
C ARG A 161 8.45 -5.29 -14.67
N ALA A 162 8.67 -6.05 -15.73
CA ALA A 162 7.95 -7.30 -15.99
C ALA A 162 8.07 -8.30 -14.82
N ASN A 163 6.96 -8.99 -14.51
CA ASN A 163 6.84 -9.94 -13.40
C ASN A 163 5.95 -11.13 -13.76
N SER A 164 6.26 -11.88 -14.82
CA SER A 164 5.63 -13.17 -15.17
C SER A 164 4.12 -13.29 -14.85
N SER A 165 3.37 -12.22 -14.96
CA SER A 165 1.92 -12.15 -14.78
C SER A 165 1.39 -10.96 -15.57
N THR A 166 0.85 -11.20 -16.74
CA THR A 166 0.35 -10.15 -17.64
C THR A 166 -0.74 -9.31 -16.99
N PRO A 167 -1.83 -9.86 -16.42
CA PRO A 167 -2.91 -9.05 -15.89
C PRO A 167 -2.48 -8.26 -14.64
N TYR A 168 -1.68 -8.86 -13.75
CA TYR A 168 -1.20 -8.16 -12.56
C TYR A 168 -0.25 -7.01 -12.91
N THR A 169 0.76 -7.29 -13.75
CA THR A 169 1.71 -6.28 -14.22
C THR A 169 1.00 -5.10 -14.87
N THR A 170 0.06 -5.39 -15.78
CA THR A 170 -0.70 -4.35 -16.47
C THR A 170 -1.54 -3.53 -15.48
N SER A 171 -2.25 -4.17 -14.54
CA SER A 171 -3.04 -3.47 -13.55
C SER A 171 -2.18 -2.56 -12.66
N LYS A 172 -0.98 -3.02 -12.26
CA LYS A 172 -0.07 -2.23 -11.41
C LYS A 172 0.62 -1.10 -12.17
N ALA A 173 0.87 -1.26 -13.48
CA ALA A 173 1.30 -0.17 -14.36
C ALA A 173 0.19 0.88 -14.56
N ALA A 174 -1.06 0.45 -14.71
CA ALA A 174 -2.21 1.36 -14.80
C ALA A 174 -2.37 2.22 -13.53
N VAL A 175 -2.10 1.68 -12.33
CA VAL A 175 -2.10 2.46 -11.08
C VAL A 175 -1.09 3.60 -11.11
N VAL A 176 0.07 3.42 -11.73
CA VAL A 176 1.08 4.47 -11.90
C VAL A 176 0.53 5.62 -12.74
N GLY A 177 -0.01 5.31 -13.92
CA GLY A 177 -0.61 6.32 -14.80
C GLY A 177 -1.80 7.04 -14.15
N LEU A 178 -2.66 6.29 -13.46
CA LEU A 178 -3.80 6.85 -12.73
C LEU A 178 -3.36 7.81 -11.61
N THR A 179 -2.30 7.46 -10.87
CA THR A 179 -1.70 8.33 -9.84
C THR A 179 -1.26 9.67 -10.42
N GLN A 180 -0.51 9.63 -11.52
CA GLN A 180 0.00 10.83 -12.18
C GLN A 180 -1.12 11.70 -12.75
N SER A 181 -2.12 11.09 -13.37
CA SER A 181 -3.30 11.80 -13.86
C SER A 181 -4.03 12.52 -12.73
N MET A 182 -4.38 11.81 -11.67
CA MET A 182 -5.09 12.40 -10.53
C MET A 182 -4.24 13.50 -9.83
N ALA A 183 -2.92 13.37 -9.79
CA ALA A 183 -2.04 14.41 -9.24
C ALA A 183 -2.09 15.68 -10.07
N GLY A 184 -2.10 15.57 -11.40
CA GLY A 184 -2.27 16.69 -12.32
C GLY A 184 -3.64 17.36 -12.20
N ASP A 185 -4.70 16.54 -12.17
CA ASP A 185 -6.08 17.01 -12.15
C ASP A 185 -6.44 17.76 -10.85
N HIS A 186 -5.91 17.30 -9.70
CA HIS A 186 -6.36 17.75 -8.37
C HIS A 186 -5.29 18.49 -7.55
N GLY A 187 -4.10 18.70 -8.08
CA GLY A 187 -3.03 19.43 -7.37
C GLY A 187 -3.45 20.85 -6.99
N ARG A 188 -4.21 21.56 -7.83
CA ARG A 188 -4.74 22.90 -7.54
C ARG A 188 -5.86 22.91 -6.50
N ASP A 189 -6.45 21.77 -6.21
CA ASP A 189 -7.42 21.56 -5.13
C ASP A 189 -6.72 21.31 -3.77
N GLY A 190 -5.38 21.39 -3.70
CA GLY A 190 -4.60 21.06 -2.51
C GLY A 190 -4.48 19.55 -2.24
N ILE A 191 -4.80 18.69 -3.23
CA ILE A 191 -4.76 17.25 -3.08
C ILE A 191 -3.48 16.70 -3.72
N ARG A 192 -2.67 16.01 -2.91
CA ARG A 192 -1.50 15.28 -3.38
C ARG A 192 -1.88 13.83 -3.68
N VAL A 193 -1.40 13.29 -4.78
CA VAL A 193 -1.64 11.89 -5.13
C VAL A 193 -0.30 11.23 -5.42
N ASN A 194 0.06 10.20 -4.66
CA ASN A 194 1.33 9.50 -4.77
C ASN A 194 1.14 7.98 -4.76
N CYS A 195 2.09 7.28 -5.34
CA CYS A 195 2.08 5.83 -5.44
C CYS A 195 3.26 5.23 -4.67
N ILE A 196 3.01 4.18 -3.89
CA ILE A 196 4.06 3.30 -3.37
C ILE A 196 4.16 2.09 -4.29
N ALA A 197 5.38 1.68 -4.63
CA ALA A 197 5.67 0.47 -5.39
C ALA A 197 6.46 -0.52 -4.52
N PRO A 198 5.79 -1.39 -3.74
CA PRO A 198 6.45 -2.38 -2.92
C PRO A 198 7.29 -3.35 -3.73
N GLY A 199 8.44 -3.73 -3.19
CA GLY A 199 9.26 -4.81 -3.68
C GLY A 199 8.82 -6.18 -3.17
N LEU A 200 9.80 -7.03 -2.88
CA LEU A 200 9.60 -8.41 -2.42
C LEU A 200 9.27 -8.47 -0.90
N VAL A 201 8.23 -7.78 -0.48
CA VAL A 201 7.78 -7.74 0.92
C VAL A 201 7.21 -9.09 1.34
N TYR A 202 7.59 -9.58 2.55
CA TYR A 202 7.02 -10.77 3.15
C TYR A 202 5.73 -10.40 3.92
N THR A 203 4.59 -10.87 3.43
CA THR A 203 3.26 -10.59 3.98
C THR A 203 2.39 -11.85 3.98
N PRO A 204 1.28 -11.88 4.72
CA PRO A 204 0.33 -13.00 4.68
C PRO A 204 -0.18 -13.36 3.28
N MET A 205 -0.23 -12.43 2.34
CA MET A 205 -0.61 -12.71 0.95
C MET A 205 0.38 -13.62 0.23
N VAL A 206 1.67 -13.53 0.55
CA VAL A 206 2.72 -14.31 -0.14
C VAL A 206 3.21 -15.50 0.68
N ALA A 207 3.08 -15.46 2.00
CA ALA A 207 3.57 -16.48 2.93
C ALA A 207 3.16 -17.92 2.57
N PRO A 208 1.90 -18.20 2.14
CA PRO A 208 1.49 -19.57 1.80
C PRO A 208 2.23 -20.18 0.59
N ARG A 209 2.96 -19.38 -0.17
CA ARG A 209 3.71 -19.80 -1.37
C ARG A 209 5.21 -19.69 -1.18
N MET A 210 5.67 -19.54 0.07
CA MET A 210 7.08 -19.33 0.42
C MET A 210 7.57 -20.46 1.29
N ASP A 211 8.61 -21.17 0.83
CA ASP A 211 9.52 -21.93 1.67
C ASP A 211 10.71 -21.06 2.10
N ASP A 212 11.57 -21.60 2.95
CA ASP A 212 12.72 -20.88 3.48
C ASP A 212 13.76 -20.54 2.39
N ASP A 213 13.93 -21.42 1.41
CA ASP A 213 14.87 -21.23 0.30
C ASP A 213 14.43 -20.09 -0.61
N LEU A 214 13.15 -20.06 -1.02
CA LEU A 214 12.60 -18.98 -1.83
C LEU A 214 12.59 -17.66 -1.06
N ARG A 215 12.35 -17.73 0.25
CA ARG A 215 12.40 -16.56 1.13
C ARG A 215 13.82 -15.97 1.19
N GLN A 216 14.85 -16.83 1.27
CA GLN A 216 16.25 -16.42 1.23
C GLN A 216 16.61 -15.79 -0.12
N VAL A 217 16.23 -16.42 -1.24
CA VAL A 217 16.43 -15.88 -2.59
C VAL A 217 15.81 -14.47 -2.73
N ARG A 218 14.60 -14.29 -2.22
CA ARG A 218 13.91 -12.98 -2.25
C ARG A 218 14.62 -11.92 -1.42
N ARG A 219 15.14 -12.29 -0.26
CA ARG A 219 15.93 -11.41 0.61
C ARG A 219 17.20 -10.92 -0.08
N GLU A 220 17.91 -11.85 -0.71
CA GLU A 220 19.17 -11.58 -1.40
C GLU A 220 18.99 -10.83 -2.73
N ALA A 221 17.79 -10.83 -3.31
CA ALA A 221 17.52 -10.15 -4.57
C ALA A 221 17.63 -8.61 -4.47
N GLY A 222 17.39 -8.03 -3.31
CA GLY A 222 17.55 -6.60 -3.08
C GLY A 222 18.99 -6.20 -2.73
N VAL A 223 19.42 -5.00 -3.10
CA VAL A 223 20.77 -4.49 -2.79
C VAL A 223 21.07 -4.47 -1.29
N LEU A 224 20.06 -4.20 -0.46
CA LEU A 224 20.23 -4.17 0.99
C LEU A 224 20.36 -5.56 1.61
N GLY A 225 20.05 -6.64 0.89
CA GLY A 225 20.14 -8.02 1.40
C GLY A 225 19.23 -8.30 2.60
N THR A 226 18.19 -7.51 2.80
CA THR A 226 17.26 -7.60 3.93
C THR A 226 15.86 -7.98 3.48
N GLU A 227 15.08 -8.60 4.37
CA GLU A 227 13.69 -8.89 4.10
C GLU A 227 12.82 -7.67 4.38
N GLY A 228 12.05 -7.24 3.36
CA GLY A 228 11.04 -6.21 3.52
C GLY A 228 9.81 -6.73 4.25
N THR A 229 9.23 -5.90 5.09
CA THR A 229 8.03 -6.17 5.88
C THR A 229 6.91 -5.19 5.53
N ALA A 230 5.69 -5.49 5.95
CA ALA A 230 4.56 -4.57 5.80
C ALA A 230 4.78 -3.23 6.50
N TRP A 231 5.61 -3.19 7.55
CA TRP A 231 5.95 -1.96 8.26
C TRP A 231 6.77 -0.98 7.40
N ASP A 232 7.65 -1.48 6.53
CA ASP A 232 8.43 -0.64 5.62
C ASP A 232 7.49 0.10 4.64
N ILE A 233 6.45 -0.57 4.17
CA ILE A 233 5.41 0.03 3.33
C ILE A 233 4.54 1.01 4.13
N GLY A 234 4.20 0.64 5.37
CA GLY A 234 3.43 1.50 6.28
C GLY A 234 4.14 2.81 6.59
N TRP A 235 5.45 2.79 6.85
CA TRP A 235 6.23 4.01 7.08
C TRP A 235 6.32 4.92 5.84
N ALA A 236 6.44 4.35 4.65
CA ALA A 236 6.35 5.11 3.41
C ALA A 236 4.96 5.77 3.26
N ALA A 237 3.89 5.07 3.64
CA ALA A 237 2.54 5.62 3.63
C ALA A 237 2.38 6.76 4.65
N VAL A 238 2.94 6.65 5.87
CA VAL A 238 2.95 7.74 6.85
C VAL A 238 3.64 8.98 6.29
N TYR A 239 4.82 8.82 5.69
CA TYR A 239 5.53 9.95 5.06
C TYR A 239 4.67 10.64 4.00
N LEU A 240 4.10 9.89 3.06
CA LEU A 240 3.29 10.45 1.99
C LEU A 240 1.97 11.07 2.48
N ALA A 241 1.42 10.58 3.61
CA ALA A 241 0.24 11.12 4.26
C ALA A 241 0.52 12.42 5.03
N SER A 242 1.75 12.59 5.53
CA SER A 242 2.13 13.69 6.43
C SER A 242 2.41 14.99 5.69
N ASP A 243 2.52 16.09 6.46
CA ASP A 243 2.88 17.39 5.93
C ASP A 243 4.36 17.50 5.53
N GLU A 244 5.20 16.53 5.94
CA GLU A 244 6.57 16.41 5.45
C GLU A 244 6.62 16.19 3.93
N ALA A 245 5.60 15.55 3.36
CA ALA A 245 5.44 15.32 1.92
C ALA A 245 4.65 16.44 1.21
N ARG A 246 4.47 17.63 1.82
CA ARG A 246 3.65 18.73 1.25
C ARG A 246 4.07 19.18 -0.15
N TRP A 247 5.30 18.91 -0.55
CA TRP A 247 5.88 19.25 -1.88
C TRP A 247 6.02 18.04 -2.79
N VAL A 248 5.38 16.91 -2.44
CA VAL A 248 5.49 15.63 -3.16
C VAL A 248 4.13 15.23 -3.70
N THR A 249 3.97 15.25 -5.04
CA THR A 249 2.79 14.75 -5.74
C THR A 249 3.16 14.13 -7.08
N GLY A 250 2.43 13.13 -7.54
CA GLY A 250 2.68 12.39 -8.80
C GLY A 250 3.87 11.44 -8.73
N VAL A 251 4.50 11.24 -7.56
CA VAL A 251 5.66 10.37 -7.42
C VAL A 251 5.23 8.89 -7.39
N VAL A 252 6.09 8.06 -7.97
CA VAL A 252 6.09 6.61 -7.72
C VAL A 252 7.32 6.33 -6.84
N LEU A 253 7.08 5.89 -5.61
CA LEU A 253 8.11 5.61 -4.61
C LEU A 253 8.33 4.10 -4.51
N PRO A 254 9.41 3.54 -5.09
CA PRO A 254 9.79 2.16 -4.83
C PRO A 254 10.24 1.99 -3.38
N VAL A 255 9.72 0.95 -2.72
CA VAL A 255 10.14 0.50 -1.39
C VAL A 255 10.49 -0.97 -1.54
N ASP A 256 11.72 -1.24 -2.00
CA ASP A 256 12.09 -2.51 -2.62
C ASP A 256 13.51 -2.99 -2.31
N ALA A 257 14.15 -2.44 -1.30
CA ALA A 257 15.55 -2.72 -0.94
C ALA A 257 16.54 -2.50 -2.11
N GLY A 258 16.20 -1.63 -3.08
CA GLY A 258 17.03 -1.33 -4.25
C GLY A 258 16.95 -2.39 -5.37
N LEU A 259 15.93 -3.23 -5.37
CA LEU A 259 15.78 -4.28 -6.40
C LEU A 259 15.68 -3.71 -7.83
N LEU A 260 15.02 -2.57 -8.00
CA LEU A 260 14.85 -1.94 -9.31
C LEU A 260 16.12 -1.26 -9.85
N VAL A 261 17.09 -0.92 -9.01
CA VAL A 261 18.32 -0.23 -9.43
C VAL A 261 19.44 -1.19 -9.82
N THR A 262 19.24 -2.50 -9.66
CA THR A 262 20.22 -3.52 -10.01
C THR A 262 19.93 -4.19 -11.34
N THR A 263 20.99 -4.69 -11.98
CA THR A 263 20.91 -5.63 -13.09
C THR A 263 21.38 -7.02 -12.64
N PRO A 264 21.05 -8.10 -13.35
CA PRO A 264 21.57 -9.43 -13.05
C PRO A 264 23.10 -9.49 -12.98
N VAL A 265 23.78 -8.70 -13.78
CA VAL A 265 25.26 -8.61 -13.79
C VAL A 265 25.79 -7.98 -12.49
N THR A 266 25.15 -6.91 -12.03
CA THR A 266 25.50 -6.26 -10.76
C THR A 266 25.23 -7.18 -9.57
N TYR A 267 24.10 -7.86 -9.59
CA TYR A 267 23.71 -8.81 -8.56
C TYR A 267 24.72 -9.96 -8.41
N ASN A 268 25.12 -10.58 -9.51
CA ASN A 268 26.11 -11.67 -9.48
C ASN A 268 27.46 -11.22 -8.90
N ARG A 269 27.88 -9.97 -9.14
CA ARG A 269 29.11 -9.41 -8.53
C ARG A 269 28.99 -9.20 -7.04
N LEU A 270 27.83 -8.72 -6.54
CA LEU A 270 27.59 -8.54 -5.10
C LEU A 270 27.58 -9.88 -4.37
N GLY A 271 26.96 -10.91 -4.93
CA GLY A 271 26.94 -12.28 -4.36
C GLY A 271 28.34 -12.89 -4.29
N GLN A 272 29.17 -12.71 -5.32
CA GLN A 272 30.55 -13.21 -5.33
C GLN A 272 31.44 -12.53 -4.29
N GLN A 273 31.24 -11.23 -4.00
CA GLN A 273 31.97 -10.51 -2.97
C GLN A 273 31.59 -10.97 -1.54
N GLN A 274 30.35 -11.37 -1.32
CA GLN A 274 29.89 -11.87 -0.02
C GLN A 274 30.36 -13.30 0.29
N HIS A 275 30.59 -14.11 -0.73
CA HIS A 275 31.00 -15.51 -0.58
C HIS A 275 32.49 -15.76 -0.83
N GLY A 276 33.33 -14.73 -0.91
CA GLY A 276 34.79 -14.86 -0.94
C GLY A 276 35.36 -15.55 -2.18
N GLY A 277 34.65 -15.56 -3.29
CA GLY A 277 35.15 -16.08 -4.56
C GLY A 277 36.22 -15.14 -5.17
N PRO A 278 37.25 -15.67 -5.88
CA PRO A 278 38.32 -14.88 -6.48
C PRO A 278 37.71 -13.90 -7.49
N GLY A 279 37.86 -12.61 -7.22
CA GLY A 279 37.39 -11.57 -8.11
C GLY A 279 37.98 -11.72 -9.50
N VAL A 280 37.10 -11.75 -10.51
CA VAL A 280 37.54 -11.56 -11.90
C VAL A 280 38.02 -10.10 -12.01
N ARG A 281 39.33 -9.94 -12.17
CA ARG A 281 39.99 -8.65 -12.46
C ARG A 281 39.69 -8.22 -13.89
#